data_65758ed02226ee4b4ea5545d7a3fc43e
#
_entry.id   65758ed02226ee4b4ea5545d7a3fc43e
#
_cell.length_a   1.000
_cell.length_b   1.000
_cell.length_c   1.000
_cell.angle_alpha   90.00
_cell.angle_beta   90.00
_cell.angle_gamma   90.00
#
_symmetry.space_group_name_H-M   'P 1'
#
loop_
_entity.id
_entity.type
_entity.pdbx_description
1 polymer ?
#
loop_
_entity_poly.entity_id
_entity_poly.type
_entity_poly.pdbx_seq_one_letter_code
_entity_poly.pdbx_strand_id
1 'polypeptide(L)'
;MEKQPVVPVAKLFFSFDIVNSTVYKANTVNWPIIIKGLLDYIRRCVQREADLQGASLWRVIGDEMVFVYQIIDKRELYPAVDAIFRITQRVSLSIRTGKFFNTLEEQKLQKAEIEVLKSQEILSIKAAAWIAAISEEMKSPYDNIQTEYESDGSNIPIVEYLGRDIDTGFRLKAYTQRRRLIVSFELVCLIAEFLEKEAENLFYIIDYAKLKGVWNRALYPIIWYYKKETLKEANELSGTDEEILDFKDSFYYDEADGNELVERYIARQRRKDNQEIIASQMYKVRTMCKKICVDRNLKGKIEYLKNIMGGNVQIKNGDDRPAPLKLHCAVVCCDIENKKILICKRGNAKEENCGKWEFGCAKARGSQHLADTIKEYYSEKFGVDIELVLDESRDEKQPIPLAIYEVPIDAGATKKGIIFVAKVKNPQAIAQYRQNDEHSSIKWVKQEELEKIAEENAVTDFHNTANIVFEK
;
A
#
# COMPACT_ATOMS: atom_id res chain seq x y z
N MET A 1 -35.41 -7.70 17.11
CA MET A 1 -34.21 -6.87 17.00
C MET A 1 -34.14 -6.40 15.56
N GLU A 2 -34.35 -5.13 15.29
CA GLU A 2 -34.18 -4.57 13.94
C GLU A 2 -32.70 -4.67 13.59
N LYS A 3 -32.37 -5.40 12.51
CA LYS A 3 -31.02 -5.42 11.95
C LYS A 3 -30.65 -3.99 11.56
N GLN A 4 -29.59 -3.46 12.13
CA GLN A 4 -29.08 -2.16 11.71
C GLN A 4 -28.73 -2.20 10.22
N PRO A 5 -29.01 -1.14 9.46
CA PRO A 5 -28.73 -1.13 8.03
C PRO A 5 -27.23 -1.25 7.79
N VAL A 6 -26.83 -2.32 7.12
CA VAL A 6 -25.42 -2.54 6.72
C VAL A 6 -25.04 -1.44 5.73
N VAL A 7 -24.01 -0.68 6.06
CA VAL A 7 -23.49 0.39 5.19
C VAL A 7 -22.60 -0.23 4.13
N PRO A 8 -22.78 0.11 2.84
CA PRO A 8 -21.87 -0.34 1.79
C PRO A 8 -20.44 0.07 2.06
N VAL A 9 -19.48 -0.83 1.75
CA VAL A 9 -18.04 -0.59 1.91
C VAL A 9 -17.33 -0.73 0.59
N ALA A 10 -16.26 0.06 0.39
CA ALA A 10 -15.39 -0.09 -0.76
C ALA A 10 -14.37 -1.19 -0.50
N LYS A 11 -14.27 -2.15 -1.41
CA LYS A 11 -13.26 -3.21 -1.35
C LYS A 11 -12.40 -3.19 -2.62
N LEU A 12 -11.10 -3.21 -2.42
CA LEU A 12 -10.11 -3.46 -3.46
C LEU A 12 -9.91 -4.97 -3.58
N PHE A 13 -10.19 -5.50 -4.76
CA PHE A 13 -9.89 -6.88 -5.11
C PHE A 13 -8.62 -6.90 -5.93
N PHE A 14 -7.77 -7.88 -5.70
CA PHE A 14 -6.59 -8.06 -6.52
C PHE A 14 -6.23 -9.54 -6.61
N SER A 15 -5.65 -9.91 -7.74
CA SER A 15 -5.25 -11.29 -7.97
C SER A 15 -3.82 -11.39 -8.46
N PHE A 16 -3.19 -12.51 -8.12
CA PHE A 16 -1.93 -12.96 -8.71
C PHE A 16 -2.16 -14.31 -9.37
N ASP A 17 -1.75 -14.42 -10.63
CA ASP A 17 -1.90 -15.63 -11.45
C ASP A 17 -0.52 -16.05 -11.97
N ILE A 18 -0.24 -17.34 -11.93
CA ILE A 18 1.04 -17.90 -12.38
C ILE A 18 1.00 -18.10 -13.90
N VAL A 19 1.86 -17.37 -14.60
CA VAL A 19 2.01 -17.48 -16.06
C VAL A 19 2.64 -18.82 -16.41
N ASN A 20 2.14 -19.44 -17.49
CA ASN A 20 2.61 -20.73 -18.03
C ASN A 20 2.50 -21.93 -17.09
N SER A 21 1.73 -21.84 -16.01
CA SER A 21 1.55 -22.93 -15.06
C SER A 21 1.02 -24.22 -15.71
N THR A 22 0.12 -24.10 -16.67
CA THR A 22 -0.45 -25.28 -17.38
C THR A 22 0.61 -26.04 -18.19
N VAL A 23 1.43 -25.32 -18.93
CA VAL A 23 2.54 -25.90 -19.69
C VAL A 23 3.57 -26.52 -18.74
N TYR A 24 3.88 -25.83 -17.64
CA TYR A 24 4.79 -26.31 -16.61
C TYR A 24 4.27 -27.61 -15.97
N LYS A 25 2.99 -27.65 -15.56
CA LYS A 25 2.34 -28.83 -14.99
C LYS A 25 2.36 -30.04 -15.92
N ALA A 26 2.22 -29.82 -17.23
CA ALA A 26 2.23 -30.90 -18.23
C ALA A 26 3.62 -31.52 -18.45
N ASN A 27 4.69 -30.76 -18.18
CA ASN A 27 6.06 -31.15 -18.53
C ASN A 27 6.95 -31.48 -17.31
N THR A 28 6.45 -31.33 -16.08
CA THR A 28 7.29 -31.46 -14.88
C THR A 28 6.57 -32.28 -13.79
N VAL A 29 7.21 -33.34 -13.31
CA VAL A 29 6.64 -34.20 -12.25
C VAL A 29 6.55 -33.46 -10.91
N ASN A 30 7.54 -32.62 -10.62
CA ASN A 30 7.66 -31.87 -9.36
C ASN A 30 6.82 -30.58 -9.30
N TRP A 31 5.96 -30.35 -10.31
CA TRP A 31 5.14 -29.13 -10.37
C TRP A 31 4.34 -28.84 -9.09
N PRO A 32 3.81 -29.82 -8.31
CA PRO A 32 3.02 -29.51 -7.12
C PRO A 32 3.85 -28.76 -6.06
N ILE A 33 5.12 -29.11 -5.91
CA ILE A 33 6.03 -28.48 -4.95
C ILE A 33 6.27 -27.03 -5.33
N ILE A 34 6.55 -26.77 -6.61
CA ILE A 34 6.85 -25.43 -7.13
C ILE A 34 5.61 -24.57 -7.10
N ILE A 35 4.48 -25.02 -7.63
CA ILE A 35 3.25 -24.23 -7.70
C ILE A 35 2.73 -23.92 -6.30
N LYS A 36 2.66 -24.91 -5.41
CA LYS A 36 2.26 -24.70 -4.02
C LYS A 36 3.20 -23.73 -3.29
N GLY A 37 4.52 -23.95 -3.43
CA GLY A 37 5.52 -23.08 -2.82
C GLY A 37 5.42 -21.64 -3.33
N LEU A 38 5.11 -21.44 -4.62
CA LEU A 38 4.94 -20.11 -5.21
C LEU A 38 3.67 -19.42 -4.68
N LEU A 39 2.55 -20.13 -4.59
CA LEU A 39 1.34 -19.61 -3.96
C LEU A 39 1.58 -19.21 -2.49
N ASP A 40 2.25 -20.07 -1.72
CA ASP A 40 2.63 -19.75 -0.33
C ASP A 40 3.60 -18.55 -0.25
N TYR A 41 4.50 -18.41 -1.21
CA TYR A 41 5.42 -17.27 -1.27
C TYR A 41 4.67 -15.97 -1.57
N ILE A 42 3.77 -15.96 -2.56
CA ILE A 42 2.90 -14.81 -2.87
C ILE A 42 2.09 -14.42 -1.64
N ARG A 43 1.44 -15.38 -0.97
CA ARG A 43 0.66 -15.13 0.24
C ARG A 43 1.50 -14.46 1.32
N ARG A 44 2.71 -14.94 1.58
CA ARG A 44 3.64 -14.32 2.55
C ARG A 44 4.04 -12.91 2.14
N CYS A 45 4.25 -12.65 0.84
CA CYS A 45 4.53 -11.29 0.35
C CYS A 45 3.38 -10.34 0.63
N VAL A 46 2.12 -10.75 0.38
CA VAL A 46 0.94 -9.94 0.70
C VAL A 46 0.83 -9.68 2.19
N GLN A 47 1.01 -10.70 3.03
CA GLN A 47 0.90 -10.58 4.49
C GLN A 47 1.96 -9.64 5.12
N ARG A 48 3.13 -9.53 4.48
CA ARG A 48 4.23 -8.67 4.96
C ARG A 48 4.16 -7.24 4.42
N GLU A 49 3.31 -6.99 3.45
CA GLU A 49 3.21 -5.68 2.81
C GLU A 49 2.37 -4.72 3.67
N ALA A 50 3.02 -3.66 4.16
CA ALA A 50 2.38 -2.71 5.08
C ALA A 50 1.17 -2.00 4.47
N ASP A 51 1.24 -1.69 3.16
CA ASP A 51 0.17 -1.00 2.45
C ASP A 51 -1.02 -1.92 2.10
N LEU A 52 -0.90 -3.24 2.37
CA LEU A 52 -1.96 -4.24 2.21
C LEU A 52 -2.34 -4.91 3.54
N GLN A 53 -2.00 -4.27 4.65
CA GLN A 53 -2.34 -4.80 5.97
C GLN A 53 -3.87 -4.89 6.13
N GLY A 54 -4.35 -6.07 6.51
CA GLY A 54 -5.78 -6.36 6.56
C GLY A 54 -6.34 -6.97 5.26
N ALA A 55 -5.52 -7.09 4.21
CA ALA A 55 -5.90 -7.87 3.05
C ALA A 55 -6.05 -9.34 3.42
N SER A 56 -7.13 -9.96 2.98
CA SER A 56 -7.44 -11.36 3.22
C SER A 56 -7.50 -12.14 1.91
N LEU A 57 -7.09 -13.40 1.95
CA LEU A 57 -7.26 -14.31 0.83
C LEU A 57 -8.75 -14.65 0.71
N TRP A 58 -9.36 -14.28 -0.40
CA TRP A 58 -10.75 -14.63 -0.69
C TRP A 58 -10.85 -16.05 -1.22
N ARG A 59 -10.12 -16.36 -2.30
CA ARG A 59 -10.14 -17.70 -2.90
C ARG A 59 -8.88 -18.02 -3.68
N VAL A 60 -8.67 -19.32 -3.89
CA VAL A 60 -7.66 -19.85 -4.82
C VAL A 60 -8.40 -20.56 -5.95
N ILE A 61 -8.10 -20.19 -7.20
CA ILE A 61 -8.72 -20.75 -8.39
C ILE A 61 -7.60 -21.37 -9.24
N GLY A 62 -7.34 -22.65 -9.03
CA GLY A 62 -6.22 -23.32 -9.68
C GLY A 62 -4.86 -22.79 -9.20
N ASP A 63 -4.20 -22.01 -10.01
CA ASP A 63 -2.90 -21.35 -9.75
C ASP A 63 -3.01 -19.84 -9.57
N GLU A 64 -4.22 -19.35 -9.42
CA GLU A 64 -4.51 -17.96 -9.12
C GLU A 64 -4.97 -17.78 -7.68
N MET A 65 -4.46 -16.74 -7.02
CA MET A 65 -4.92 -16.28 -5.71
C MET A 65 -5.63 -14.95 -5.84
N VAL A 66 -6.84 -14.86 -5.30
CA VAL A 66 -7.62 -13.62 -5.26
C VAL A 66 -7.72 -13.14 -3.81
N PHE A 67 -7.31 -11.90 -3.60
CA PHE A 67 -7.35 -11.23 -2.31
C PHE A 67 -8.40 -10.12 -2.30
N VAL A 68 -8.84 -9.78 -1.11
CA VAL A 68 -9.75 -8.66 -0.88
C VAL A 68 -9.20 -7.78 0.25
N TYR A 69 -9.26 -6.48 0.04
CA TYR A 69 -8.81 -5.46 0.98
C TYR A 69 -9.87 -4.36 1.11
N GLN A 70 -10.34 -4.11 2.32
CA GLN A 70 -11.32 -3.05 2.57
C GLN A 70 -10.61 -1.70 2.59
N ILE A 71 -11.12 -0.78 1.75
CA ILE A 71 -10.63 0.59 1.67
C ILE A 71 -11.51 1.49 2.54
N ILE A 72 -10.91 2.13 3.50
CA ILE A 72 -11.59 3.07 4.41
C ILE A 72 -11.39 4.51 3.92
N ASP A 73 -10.18 4.83 3.48
CA ASP A 73 -9.81 6.15 2.97
C ASP A 73 -9.30 6.02 1.53
N LYS A 74 -9.81 6.87 0.63
CA LYS A 74 -9.37 6.91 -0.78
C LYS A 74 -7.85 7.04 -0.95
N ARG A 75 -7.16 7.62 0.03
CA ARG A 75 -5.69 7.75 0.04
C ARG A 75 -4.96 6.41 0.17
N GLU A 76 -5.64 5.36 0.60
CA GLU A 76 -5.10 4.01 0.69
C GLU A 76 -5.01 3.32 -0.67
N LEU A 77 -5.78 3.77 -1.66
CA LEU A 77 -5.86 3.13 -2.99
C LEU A 77 -4.52 3.11 -3.72
N TYR A 78 -3.82 4.26 -3.77
CA TYR A 78 -2.56 4.35 -4.48
C TYR A 78 -1.44 3.50 -3.82
N PRO A 79 -1.18 3.62 -2.50
CA PRO A 79 -0.23 2.76 -1.82
C PRO A 79 -0.54 1.27 -2.01
N ALA A 80 -1.81 0.87 -1.93
CA ALA A 80 -2.22 -0.52 -2.12
C ALA A 80 -1.95 -1.02 -3.55
N VAL A 81 -2.25 -0.22 -4.58
CA VAL A 81 -1.96 -0.58 -5.98
C VAL A 81 -0.46 -0.66 -6.23
N ASP A 82 0.31 0.28 -5.68
CA ASP A 82 1.77 0.24 -5.77
C ASP A 82 2.36 -1.00 -5.08
N ALA A 83 1.82 -1.38 -3.93
CA ALA A 83 2.20 -2.59 -3.20
C ALA A 83 1.93 -3.88 -4.02
N ILE A 84 0.79 -3.96 -4.70
CA ILE A 84 0.47 -5.09 -5.58
C ILE A 84 1.49 -5.17 -6.73
N PHE A 85 1.84 -4.03 -7.33
CA PHE A 85 2.86 -3.97 -8.36
C PHE A 85 4.25 -4.37 -7.83
N ARG A 86 4.64 -3.88 -6.68
CA ARG A 86 5.87 -4.20 -5.95
C ARG A 86 6.00 -5.71 -5.70
N ILE A 87 4.93 -6.35 -5.22
CA ILE A 87 4.87 -7.80 -5.03
C ILE A 87 5.04 -8.53 -6.36
N THR A 88 4.34 -8.08 -7.41
CA THR A 88 4.43 -8.70 -8.75
C THR A 88 5.86 -8.70 -9.28
N GLN A 89 6.58 -7.59 -9.15
CA GLN A 89 7.98 -7.47 -9.56
C GLN A 89 8.89 -8.33 -8.69
N ARG A 90 8.76 -8.22 -7.36
CA ARG A 90 9.58 -8.98 -6.40
C ARG A 90 9.47 -10.49 -6.58
N VAL A 91 8.26 -11.01 -6.73
CA VAL A 91 8.04 -12.45 -6.92
C VAL A 91 8.63 -12.91 -8.25
N SER A 92 8.37 -12.19 -9.34
CA SER A 92 8.91 -12.53 -10.66
C SER A 92 10.45 -12.51 -10.67
N LEU A 93 11.05 -11.48 -10.09
CA LEU A 93 12.52 -11.39 -9.95
C LEU A 93 13.08 -12.49 -9.06
N SER A 94 12.39 -12.85 -7.98
CA SER A 94 12.79 -13.93 -7.08
C SER A 94 12.82 -15.29 -7.77
N ILE A 95 11.89 -15.53 -8.70
CA ILE A 95 11.90 -16.75 -9.54
C ILE A 95 13.11 -16.70 -10.49
N ARG A 96 13.27 -15.62 -11.25
CA ARG A 96 14.33 -15.43 -12.24
C ARG A 96 15.72 -15.55 -11.64
N THR A 97 15.97 -14.93 -10.48
CA THR A 97 17.27 -14.99 -9.79
C THR A 97 17.49 -16.29 -9.01
N GLY A 98 16.48 -17.13 -8.91
CA GLY A 98 16.54 -18.38 -8.15
C GLY A 98 16.35 -18.25 -6.66
N LYS A 99 16.21 -17.02 -6.11
CA LYS A 99 15.99 -16.80 -4.68
C LYS A 99 14.72 -17.45 -4.15
N PHE A 100 13.67 -17.51 -4.96
CA PHE A 100 12.45 -18.23 -4.62
C PHE A 100 12.73 -19.69 -4.29
N PHE A 101 13.58 -20.37 -5.06
CA PHE A 101 13.86 -21.81 -4.88
C PHE A 101 14.58 -22.09 -3.55
N ASN A 102 15.32 -21.12 -3.02
CA ASN A 102 15.95 -21.22 -1.70
C ASN A 102 14.90 -21.18 -0.55
N THR A 103 13.67 -20.79 -0.83
CA THR A 103 12.57 -20.79 0.15
C THR A 103 11.82 -22.13 0.20
N LEU A 104 12.10 -23.01 -0.75
CA LEU A 104 11.53 -24.36 -0.80
C LEU A 104 12.41 -25.29 0.04
N GLU A 105 11.81 -26.35 0.58
CA GLU A 105 12.56 -27.37 1.33
C GLU A 105 13.61 -28.00 0.39
N GLU A 106 14.90 -27.83 0.73
CA GLU A 106 16.08 -28.14 -0.11
C GLU A 106 16.15 -29.57 -0.67
N GLN A 107 15.38 -30.49 -0.12
CA GLN A 107 15.54 -31.92 -0.41
C GLN A 107 14.74 -32.44 -1.61
N LYS A 108 13.93 -31.61 -2.27
CA LYS A 108 12.93 -32.09 -3.23
C LYS A 108 13.17 -31.71 -4.70
N LEU A 109 14.12 -30.83 -4.99
CA LEU A 109 14.40 -30.37 -6.33
C LEU A 109 15.88 -30.63 -6.71
N GLN A 110 16.07 -31.08 -7.95
CA GLN A 110 17.43 -31.22 -8.50
C GLN A 110 17.96 -29.86 -8.96
N LYS A 111 19.26 -29.59 -8.73
CA LYS A 111 19.89 -28.33 -9.17
C LYS A 111 19.71 -28.06 -10.66
N ALA A 112 19.78 -29.10 -11.50
CA ALA A 112 19.56 -28.98 -12.94
C ALA A 112 18.16 -28.49 -13.30
N GLU A 113 17.12 -28.93 -12.57
CA GLU A 113 15.74 -28.48 -12.77
C GLU A 113 15.58 -27.00 -12.40
N ILE A 114 16.19 -26.56 -11.31
CA ILE A 114 16.20 -25.15 -10.90
C ILE A 114 16.88 -24.27 -11.97
N GLU A 115 18.03 -24.70 -12.52
CA GLU A 115 18.72 -23.93 -13.54
C GLU A 115 17.90 -23.83 -14.85
N VAL A 116 17.18 -24.88 -15.22
CA VAL A 116 16.25 -24.83 -16.36
C VAL A 116 15.11 -23.83 -16.09
N LEU A 117 14.51 -23.85 -14.92
CA LEU A 117 13.43 -22.91 -14.55
C LEU A 117 13.90 -21.45 -14.56
N LYS A 118 15.14 -21.19 -14.12
CA LYS A 118 15.75 -19.86 -14.14
C LYS A 118 16.07 -19.41 -15.58
N SER A 119 16.79 -20.24 -16.34
CA SER A 119 17.31 -19.88 -17.66
C SER A 119 16.23 -19.71 -18.72
N GLN A 120 15.15 -20.48 -18.63
CA GLN A 120 14.05 -20.43 -19.60
C GLN A 120 12.93 -19.49 -19.18
N GLU A 121 13.01 -18.87 -18.00
CA GLU A 121 11.97 -17.98 -17.44
C GLU A 121 10.54 -18.53 -17.60
N ILE A 122 10.39 -19.87 -17.46
CA ILE A 122 9.13 -20.59 -17.73
C ILE A 122 8.01 -20.06 -16.84
N LEU A 123 8.30 -19.79 -15.56
CA LEU A 123 7.34 -19.32 -14.59
C LEU A 123 7.53 -17.83 -14.29
N SER A 124 6.43 -17.14 -14.17
CA SER A 124 6.36 -15.77 -13.70
C SER A 124 4.98 -15.53 -13.11
N ILE A 125 4.70 -14.34 -12.60
CA ILE A 125 3.36 -13.95 -12.18
C ILE A 125 2.86 -12.73 -12.93
N LYS A 126 1.56 -12.60 -13.00
CA LYS A 126 0.81 -11.45 -13.49
C LYS A 126 -0.24 -11.06 -12.47
N ALA A 127 -0.67 -9.82 -12.47
CA ALA A 127 -1.61 -9.30 -11.48
C ALA A 127 -2.72 -8.47 -12.10
N ALA A 128 -3.87 -8.45 -11.44
CA ALA A 128 -4.98 -7.56 -11.76
C ALA A 128 -5.53 -6.96 -10.47
N ALA A 129 -6.01 -5.70 -10.53
CA ALA A 129 -6.65 -5.03 -9.41
C ALA A 129 -7.91 -4.27 -9.86
N TRP A 130 -8.96 -4.37 -9.06
CA TRP A 130 -10.23 -3.68 -9.31
C TRP A 130 -10.92 -3.29 -8.01
N ILE A 131 -11.79 -2.31 -8.07
CA ILE A 131 -12.54 -1.82 -6.91
C ILE A 131 -14.03 -2.09 -7.09
N ALA A 132 -14.71 -2.41 -5.99
CA ALA A 132 -16.15 -2.60 -5.95
C ALA A 132 -16.74 -2.03 -4.65
N ALA A 133 -17.96 -1.51 -4.75
CA ALA A 133 -18.80 -1.23 -3.61
C ALA A 133 -19.51 -2.52 -3.19
N ILE A 134 -19.31 -2.95 -1.95
CA ILE A 134 -19.84 -4.21 -1.42
C ILE A 134 -20.90 -3.94 -0.36
N SER A 135 -22.04 -4.60 -0.49
CA SER A 135 -23.15 -4.56 0.47
C SER A 135 -23.71 -5.97 0.67
N GLU A 136 -24.44 -6.20 1.74
CA GLU A 136 -25.23 -7.44 1.92
C GLU A 136 -26.56 -7.39 1.15
N GLU A 137 -27.06 -6.19 0.89
CA GLU A 137 -28.30 -5.96 0.16
C GLU A 137 -28.11 -4.87 -0.90
N MET A 138 -28.79 -5.02 -2.04
CA MET A 138 -28.80 -4.00 -3.10
C MET A 138 -29.54 -2.74 -2.65
N LYS A 139 -28.80 -1.70 -2.27
CA LYS A 139 -29.34 -0.36 -1.92
C LYS A 139 -29.07 0.68 -3.00
N SER A 140 -28.08 0.42 -3.82
CA SER A 140 -27.68 1.25 -4.94
C SER A 140 -27.50 0.39 -6.20
N PRO A 141 -27.72 0.92 -7.41
CA PRO A 141 -27.42 0.22 -8.65
C PRO A 141 -25.92 -0.04 -8.85
N TYR A 142 -25.08 0.53 -7.99
CA TYR A 142 -23.62 0.38 -8.00
C TYR A 142 -23.12 -0.67 -7.02
N ASP A 143 -23.99 -1.24 -6.18
CA ASP A 143 -23.63 -2.25 -5.21
C ASP A 143 -23.32 -3.59 -5.88
N ASN A 144 -22.35 -4.28 -5.31
CA ASN A 144 -22.08 -5.69 -5.50
C ASN A 144 -22.38 -6.39 -4.17
N ILE A 145 -22.83 -7.63 -4.22
CA ILE A 145 -23.35 -8.35 -3.06
C ILE A 145 -22.27 -9.25 -2.46
N GLN A 146 -22.12 -9.15 -1.14
CA GLN A 146 -21.48 -10.20 -0.35
C GLN A 146 -22.55 -11.18 0.10
N THR A 147 -22.31 -12.46 -0.09
CA THR A 147 -23.17 -13.55 0.38
C THR A 147 -22.32 -14.60 1.06
N GLU A 148 -22.94 -15.36 1.95
CA GLU A 148 -22.31 -16.45 2.69
C GLU A 148 -23.00 -17.75 2.39
N TYR A 149 -22.24 -18.81 2.18
CA TYR A 149 -22.73 -20.15 1.99
C TYR A 149 -22.25 -21.02 3.15
N GLU A 150 -23.13 -21.83 3.68
CA GLU A 150 -22.74 -22.87 4.63
C GLU A 150 -21.88 -23.91 3.93
N SER A 151 -20.79 -24.28 4.55
CA SER A 151 -19.94 -25.37 4.07
C SER A 151 -20.34 -26.65 4.76
N ASP A 152 -20.70 -27.68 4.00
CA ASP A 152 -21.02 -28.98 4.52
C ASP A 152 -19.88 -29.52 5.42
N GLY A 153 -20.16 -29.67 6.71
CA GLY A 153 -19.21 -30.20 7.69
C GLY A 153 -18.20 -29.23 8.30
N SER A 154 -18.26 -27.90 7.98
CA SER A 154 -17.48 -26.89 8.67
C SER A 154 -18.40 -25.78 9.20
N ASN A 155 -18.08 -25.24 10.39
CA ASN A 155 -18.78 -24.08 10.95
C ASN A 155 -18.27 -22.74 10.38
N ILE A 156 -17.44 -22.76 9.33
CA ILE A 156 -16.86 -21.57 8.73
C ILE A 156 -17.61 -21.29 7.42
N PRO A 157 -18.36 -20.18 7.32
CA PRO A 157 -19.05 -19.82 6.10
C PRO A 157 -18.08 -19.49 4.98
N ILE A 158 -18.46 -19.85 3.75
CA ILE A 158 -17.74 -19.46 2.54
C ILE A 158 -18.31 -18.12 2.09
N VAL A 159 -17.49 -17.09 2.14
CA VAL A 159 -17.85 -15.74 1.69
C VAL A 159 -17.69 -15.63 0.17
N GLU A 160 -18.72 -15.15 -0.50
CA GLU A 160 -18.72 -14.91 -1.94
C GLU A 160 -19.10 -13.48 -2.27
N TYR A 161 -18.53 -12.95 -3.37
CA TYR A 161 -18.83 -11.63 -3.89
C TYR A 161 -19.39 -11.74 -5.30
N LEU A 162 -20.55 -11.13 -5.53
CA LEU A 162 -21.29 -11.21 -6.78
C LEU A 162 -21.63 -9.80 -7.28
N GLY A 163 -21.41 -9.54 -8.56
CA GLY A 163 -21.82 -8.29 -9.16
C GLY A 163 -20.98 -7.85 -10.35
N ARG A 164 -21.38 -6.71 -10.93
CA ARG A 164 -20.80 -6.23 -12.19
C ARG A 164 -19.32 -5.89 -12.09
N ASP A 165 -18.88 -5.35 -10.95
CA ASP A 165 -17.48 -4.94 -10.77
C ASP A 165 -16.60 -6.17 -10.53
N ILE A 166 -17.13 -7.15 -9.83
CA ILE A 166 -16.48 -8.45 -9.64
C ILE A 166 -16.29 -9.14 -11.00
N ASP A 167 -17.35 -9.19 -11.81
CA ASP A 167 -17.30 -9.72 -13.17
C ASP A 167 -16.29 -8.97 -14.05
N THR A 168 -16.26 -7.64 -13.94
CA THR A 168 -15.33 -6.79 -14.68
C THR A 168 -13.88 -7.14 -14.33
N GLY A 169 -13.57 -7.26 -13.03
CA GLY A 169 -12.24 -7.65 -12.56
C GLY A 169 -11.80 -9.00 -13.13
N PHE A 170 -12.65 -10.02 -13.06
CA PHE A 170 -12.36 -11.33 -13.63
C PHE A 170 -12.15 -11.31 -15.16
N ARG A 171 -12.80 -10.41 -15.89
CA ARG A 171 -12.60 -10.26 -17.35
C ARG A 171 -11.33 -9.50 -17.70
N LEU A 172 -10.93 -8.55 -16.87
CA LEU A 172 -9.68 -7.80 -17.07
C LEU A 172 -8.45 -8.70 -16.99
N LYS A 173 -8.48 -9.77 -16.21
CA LYS A 173 -7.38 -10.71 -16.06
C LYS A 173 -6.95 -11.36 -17.38
N ALA A 174 -7.86 -11.50 -18.34
CA ALA A 174 -7.54 -12.04 -19.67
C ALA A 174 -6.57 -11.15 -20.47
N TYR A 175 -6.43 -9.88 -20.09
CA TYR A 175 -5.57 -8.89 -20.76
C TYR A 175 -4.29 -8.61 -19.99
N THR A 176 -4.06 -9.29 -18.86
CA THR A 176 -2.81 -9.15 -18.11
C THR A 176 -1.74 -10.11 -18.62
N GLN A 177 -0.50 -9.73 -18.46
CA GLN A 177 0.66 -10.43 -18.97
C GLN A 177 1.72 -10.58 -17.89
N ARG A 178 2.76 -11.39 -18.19
CA ARG A 178 3.92 -11.59 -17.33
C ARG A 178 4.42 -10.26 -16.76
N ARG A 179 4.56 -10.21 -15.44
CA ARG A 179 5.09 -9.09 -14.66
C ARG A 179 4.28 -7.80 -14.76
N ARG A 180 3.04 -7.85 -15.21
CA ARG A 180 2.19 -6.67 -15.35
C ARG A 180 1.07 -6.67 -14.34
N LEU A 181 0.67 -5.45 -13.99
CA LEU A 181 -0.51 -5.17 -13.20
C LEU A 181 -1.52 -4.43 -14.07
N ILE A 182 -2.65 -5.08 -14.34
CA ILE A 182 -3.81 -4.44 -14.95
C ILE A 182 -4.71 -3.88 -13.85
N VAL A 183 -5.26 -2.69 -14.06
CA VAL A 183 -6.14 -2.01 -13.12
C VAL A 183 -7.46 -1.63 -13.78
N SER A 184 -8.56 -1.70 -13.00
CA SER A 184 -9.88 -1.31 -13.51
C SER A 184 -9.96 0.20 -13.75
N PHE A 185 -10.81 0.59 -14.71
CA PHE A 185 -11.03 2.00 -15.06
C PHE A 185 -11.50 2.83 -13.86
N GLU A 186 -12.42 2.29 -13.07
CA GLU A 186 -12.95 2.94 -11.87
C GLU A 186 -11.85 3.21 -10.84
N LEU A 187 -10.96 2.24 -10.62
CA LEU A 187 -9.81 2.38 -9.72
C LEU A 187 -8.86 3.48 -10.19
N VAL A 188 -8.57 3.52 -11.50
CA VAL A 188 -7.75 4.59 -12.10
C VAL A 188 -8.40 5.97 -11.93
N CYS A 189 -9.71 6.09 -12.17
CA CYS A 189 -10.42 7.36 -11.98
C CYS A 189 -10.29 7.88 -10.56
N LEU A 190 -10.46 7.01 -9.56
CA LEU A 190 -10.37 7.36 -8.15
C LEU A 190 -8.95 7.81 -7.78
N ILE A 191 -7.92 7.09 -8.22
CA ILE A 191 -6.53 7.43 -7.93
C ILE A 191 -6.10 8.71 -8.68
N ALA A 192 -6.44 8.83 -9.96
CA ALA A 192 -6.03 9.96 -10.80
C ALA A 192 -6.64 11.31 -10.36
N GLU A 193 -7.71 11.27 -9.59
CA GLU A 193 -8.35 12.48 -9.10
C GLU A 193 -7.54 13.17 -8.00
N PHE A 194 -6.92 12.42 -7.09
CA PHE A 194 -6.20 13.01 -5.96
C PHE A 194 -4.67 13.04 -6.13
N LEU A 195 -4.09 12.19 -6.99
CA LEU A 195 -2.65 12.25 -7.31
C LEU A 195 -2.29 13.33 -8.33
N GLU A 196 -3.29 14.00 -8.91
CA GLU A 196 -3.12 15.07 -9.90
C GLU A 196 -2.11 14.75 -11.01
N LYS A 197 -0.97 15.47 -11.05
CA LYS A 197 0.04 15.32 -12.10
C LYS A 197 0.84 14.02 -12.00
N GLU A 198 1.00 13.48 -10.79
CA GLU A 198 1.79 12.27 -10.55
C GLU A 198 1.12 11.02 -11.14
N ALA A 199 -0.22 10.96 -11.12
CA ALA A 199 -0.98 9.85 -11.71
C ALA A 199 -0.68 9.64 -13.20
N GLU A 200 -0.25 10.68 -13.89
CA GLU A 200 -0.03 10.67 -15.33
C GLU A 200 1.15 9.78 -15.73
N ASN A 201 2.11 9.59 -14.84
CA ASN A 201 3.29 8.73 -15.04
C ASN A 201 3.07 7.27 -14.62
N LEU A 202 1.91 6.95 -14.05
CA LEU A 202 1.65 5.67 -13.42
C LEU A 202 0.69 4.77 -14.21
N PHE A 203 -0.17 5.34 -15.05
CA PHE A 203 -1.21 4.60 -15.75
C PHE A 203 -1.08 4.72 -17.27
N TYR A 204 -1.00 3.58 -17.93
CA TYR A 204 -0.82 3.48 -19.37
C TYR A 204 -1.98 2.75 -20.01
N ILE A 205 -2.71 3.44 -20.89
CA ILE A 205 -3.77 2.82 -21.67
C ILE A 205 -3.13 2.14 -22.85
N ILE A 206 -3.18 0.82 -22.84
CA ILE A 206 -2.53 0.01 -23.86
C ILE A 206 -3.47 -0.37 -24.99
N ASP A 207 -4.76 -0.56 -24.69
CA ASP A 207 -5.77 -0.94 -25.67
C ASP A 207 -7.19 -0.61 -25.19
N TYR A 208 -8.18 -0.93 -26.03
CA TYR A 208 -9.60 -0.89 -25.74
C TYR A 208 -10.23 -2.21 -26.16
N ALA A 209 -10.92 -2.87 -25.25
CA ALA A 209 -11.54 -4.16 -25.48
C ALA A 209 -13.04 -4.16 -25.19
N LYS A 210 -13.77 -5.03 -25.89
CA LYS A 210 -15.17 -5.33 -25.55
C LYS A 210 -15.22 -6.43 -24.51
N LEU A 211 -15.42 -6.06 -23.25
CA LEU A 211 -15.57 -7.04 -22.17
C LEU A 211 -17.03 -7.56 -22.16
N LYS A 212 -17.19 -8.89 -22.13
CA LYS A 212 -18.51 -9.53 -22.16
C LYS A 212 -19.34 -9.09 -20.92
N GLY A 213 -20.51 -8.50 -21.15
CA GLY A 213 -21.40 -8.05 -20.08
C GLY A 213 -21.00 -6.74 -19.39
N VAL A 214 -19.88 -6.13 -19.78
CA VAL A 214 -19.42 -4.85 -19.26
C VAL A 214 -19.78 -3.73 -20.23
N TRP A 215 -20.27 -2.61 -19.71
CA TRP A 215 -20.65 -1.40 -20.43
C TRP A 215 -21.47 -1.65 -21.70
N ASN A 216 -22.40 -2.62 -21.69
CA ASN A 216 -23.24 -2.97 -22.85
C ASN A 216 -22.44 -3.21 -24.14
N ARG A 217 -21.31 -3.92 -24.03
CA ARG A 217 -20.35 -4.21 -25.12
C ARG A 217 -19.64 -2.98 -25.68
N ALA A 218 -19.67 -1.85 -25.02
CA ALA A 218 -18.83 -0.73 -25.38
C ALA A 218 -17.35 -1.02 -25.09
N LEU A 219 -16.47 -0.27 -25.74
CA LEU A 219 -15.03 -0.40 -25.53
C LEU A 219 -14.66 0.02 -24.11
N TYR A 220 -14.00 -0.87 -23.39
CA TYR A 220 -13.43 -0.69 -22.07
C TYR A 220 -11.93 -0.45 -22.21
N PRO A 221 -11.33 0.56 -21.56
CA PRO A 221 -9.89 0.81 -21.64
C PRO A 221 -9.13 -0.25 -20.85
N ILE A 222 -8.11 -0.81 -21.46
CA ILE A 222 -7.16 -1.72 -20.82
C ILE A 222 -6.00 -0.90 -20.32
N ILE A 223 -5.80 -0.86 -19.01
CA ILE A 223 -4.90 0.07 -18.35
C ILE A 223 -3.88 -0.71 -17.52
N TRP A 224 -2.57 -0.45 -17.78
CA TRP A 224 -1.50 -0.94 -16.96
C TRP A 224 -1.10 0.09 -15.90
N TYR A 225 -0.73 -0.40 -14.72
CA TYR A 225 0.01 0.35 -13.74
C TYR A 225 1.50 0.08 -13.88
N TYR A 226 2.31 1.14 -13.83
CA TYR A 226 3.76 1.04 -13.87
C TYR A 226 4.40 2.17 -13.08
N LYS A 227 5.42 1.85 -12.28
CA LYS A 227 6.22 2.84 -11.54
C LYS A 227 7.68 2.42 -11.57
N LYS A 228 8.52 3.24 -12.17
CA LYS A 228 9.94 2.96 -12.38
C LYS A 228 10.72 2.82 -11.08
N GLU A 229 10.43 3.68 -10.10
CA GLU A 229 11.06 3.67 -8.78
C GLU A 229 10.79 2.36 -8.04
N THR A 230 9.55 1.89 -8.08
CA THR A 230 9.16 0.61 -7.47
C THR A 230 9.90 -0.57 -8.12
N LEU A 231 10.15 -0.50 -9.42
CA LEU A 231 10.93 -1.52 -10.12
C LEU A 231 12.39 -1.51 -9.65
N LYS A 232 12.96 -0.33 -9.44
CA LYS A 232 14.31 -0.16 -8.87
C LYS A 232 14.42 -0.78 -7.48
N GLU A 233 13.51 -0.45 -6.59
CA GLU A 233 13.44 -1.01 -5.23
C GLU A 233 13.32 -2.54 -5.25
N ALA A 234 12.50 -3.10 -6.16
CA ALA A 234 12.36 -4.55 -6.30
C ALA A 234 13.66 -5.23 -6.74
N ASN A 235 14.42 -4.61 -7.65
CA ASN A 235 15.73 -5.10 -8.08
C ASN A 235 16.75 -5.06 -6.93
N GLU A 236 16.83 -3.94 -6.20
CA GLU A 236 17.70 -3.80 -5.03
C GLU A 236 17.40 -4.86 -3.96
N LEU A 237 16.12 -5.07 -3.64
CA LEU A 237 15.68 -6.09 -2.68
C LEU A 237 15.97 -7.52 -3.17
N SER A 238 15.96 -7.76 -4.49
CA SER A 238 16.31 -9.05 -5.06
C SER A 238 17.81 -9.30 -5.08
N GLY A 239 18.63 -8.24 -4.86
CA GLY A 239 20.10 -8.29 -4.92
C GLY A 239 20.60 -8.67 -6.30
N THR A 240 19.93 -8.18 -7.33
CA THR A 240 20.37 -8.30 -8.72
C THR A 240 21.08 -7.02 -9.11
N ASP A 241 22.26 -7.16 -9.72
CA ASP A 241 23.00 -6.06 -10.38
C ASP A 241 22.45 -5.77 -11.79
N GLU A 242 21.28 -6.33 -12.11
CA GLU A 242 20.65 -6.12 -13.41
C GLU A 242 20.21 -4.67 -13.55
N GLU A 243 20.53 -4.05 -14.69
CA GLU A 243 20.01 -2.75 -15.05
C GLU A 243 18.49 -2.75 -14.99
N ILE A 244 17.95 -1.66 -14.47
CA ILE A 244 16.51 -1.43 -14.44
C ILE A 244 16.05 -1.26 -15.87
N LEU A 245 15.33 -2.24 -16.34
CA LEU A 245 14.76 -2.20 -17.68
C LEU A 245 13.63 -1.17 -17.72
N ASP A 246 13.67 -0.29 -18.70
CA ASP A 246 12.62 0.67 -18.96
C ASP A 246 11.36 -0.06 -19.46
N PHE A 247 10.22 0.62 -19.43
CA PHE A 247 8.95 0.14 -19.98
C PHE A 247 9.04 -0.36 -21.42
N LYS A 248 10.04 0.07 -22.18
CA LYS A 248 10.29 -0.31 -23.57
C LYS A 248 11.18 -1.53 -23.75
N ASP A 249 11.79 -2.02 -22.71
CA ASP A 249 12.75 -3.11 -22.78
C ASP A 249 12.07 -4.47 -22.87
N SER A 250 12.79 -5.47 -23.37
CA SER A 250 12.34 -6.86 -23.51
C SER A 250 11.83 -7.48 -22.21
N PHE A 251 12.30 -6.98 -21.08
CA PHE A 251 11.81 -7.34 -19.75
C PHE A 251 10.30 -7.09 -19.55
N TYR A 252 9.75 -6.05 -20.18
CA TYR A 252 8.33 -5.74 -20.19
C TYR A 252 7.62 -6.33 -21.38
N TYR A 253 8.34 -6.46 -22.49
CA TYR A 253 7.86 -7.00 -23.73
C TYR A 253 8.37 -8.41 -23.82
N ASP A 254 7.57 -9.35 -23.40
CA ASP A 254 7.87 -10.75 -23.63
C ASP A 254 7.55 -11.08 -25.08
N GLU A 255 8.55 -10.94 -25.97
CA GLU A 255 8.41 -11.23 -27.38
C GLU A 255 8.03 -12.69 -27.63
N ALA A 256 8.36 -13.59 -26.70
CA ALA A 256 8.04 -15.00 -26.78
C ALA A 256 6.55 -15.31 -26.61
N ASP A 257 5.78 -14.44 -25.97
CA ASP A 257 4.35 -14.67 -25.72
C ASP A 257 3.45 -14.29 -26.93
N GLY A 258 4.03 -13.74 -28.03
CA GLY A 258 3.28 -13.39 -29.25
C GLY A 258 2.08 -12.49 -28.98
N ASN A 259 2.19 -11.58 -28.04
CA ASN A 259 1.04 -10.88 -27.49
C ASN A 259 0.66 -9.68 -28.35
N GLU A 260 -0.45 -9.82 -29.08
CA GLU A 260 -1.00 -8.78 -29.96
C GLU A 260 -1.15 -7.40 -29.28
N LEU A 261 -1.41 -7.35 -27.96
CA LEU A 261 -1.58 -6.10 -27.23
C LEU A 261 -0.25 -5.35 -27.11
N VAL A 262 0.83 -6.08 -26.83
CA VAL A 262 2.18 -5.52 -26.75
C VAL A 262 2.63 -5.07 -28.13
N GLU A 263 2.46 -5.93 -29.15
CA GLU A 263 2.82 -5.58 -30.52
C GLU A 263 2.05 -4.35 -31.03
N ARG A 264 0.75 -4.27 -30.75
CA ARG A 264 -0.07 -3.10 -31.06
C ARG A 264 0.41 -1.86 -30.31
N TYR A 265 0.77 -2.00 -29.05
CA TYR A 265 1.30 -0.89 -28.27
C TYR A 265 2.65 -0.42 -28.82
N ILE A 266 3.59 -1.33 -29.06
CA ILE A 266 4.90 -1.05 -29.66
C ILE A 266 4.75 -0.41 -31.05
N ALA A 267 3.88 -0.98 -31.91
CA ALA A 267 3.63 -0.43 -33.24
C ALA A 267 3.06 0.98 -33.19
N ARG A 268 2.20 1.28 -32.22
CA ARG A 268 1.68 2.64 -31.99
C ARG A 268 2.77 3.59 -31.48
N GLN A 269 3.67 3.10 -30.62
CA GLN A 269 4.80 3.89 -30.11
C GLN A 269 5.84 4.18 -31.19
N ARG A 270 6.17 3.21 -32.05
CA ARG A 270 7.11 3.37 -33.16
C ARG A 270 6.64 4.36 -34.24
N ARG A 271 5.34 4.63 -34.33
CA ARG A 271 4.74 5.56 -35.32
C ARG A 271 4.74 7.01 -34.88
N LYS A 272 5.19 7.34 -33.68
CA LYS A 272 5.20 8.69 -33.13
C LYS A 272 6.52 8.96 -32.42
N ASP A 273 7.12 10.12 -32.65
CA ASP A 273 8.36 10.53 -32.01
C ASP A 273 8.29 10.51 -30.49
N ASN A 274 9.29 9.84 -29.89
CA ASN A 274 9.24 9.28 -28.55
C ASN A 274 9.03 10.28 -27.39
N GLN A 275 9.39 11.54 -27.51
CA GLN A 275 9.30 12.52 -26.42
C GLN A 275 7.93 13.19 -26.29
N GLU A 276 7.26 13.48 -27.38
CA GLU A 276 5.90 14.02 -27.38
C GLU A 276 4.87 13.00 -26.88
N ILE A 277 5.15 11.70 -27.01
CA ILE A 277 4.22 10.65 -26.66
C ILE A 277 4.14 10.43 -25.15
N ILE A 278 5.26 10.46 -24.45
CA ILE A 278 5.26 10.35 -22.99
C ILE A 278 4.47 11.53 -22.41
N ALA A 279 4.78 12.74 -22.82
CA ALA A 279 4.05 13.94 -22.40
C ALA A 279 2.56 13.91 -22.81
N SER A 280 2.23 13.40 -24.01
CA SER A 280 0.84 13.36 -24.49
C SER A 280 0.01 12.21 -23.90
N GLN A 281 0.63 11.13 -23.45
CA GLN A 281 -0.05 10.06 -22.72
C GLN A 281 -0.36 10.45 -21.28
N MET A 282 0.53 11.22 -20.64
CA MET A 282 0.33 11.77 -19.31
C MET A 282 -0.94 12.65 -19.23
N TYR A 283 -1.14 13.47 -20.26
CA TYR A 283 -2.38 14.28 -20.37
C TYR A 283 -3.63 13.43 -20.69
N LYS A 284 -3.45 12.24 -21.24
CA LYS A 284 -4.55 11.40 -21.74
C LYS A 284 -5.32 10.68 -20.65
N VAL A 285 -4.69 10.19 -19.59
CA VAL A 285 -5.40 9.39 -18.57
C VAL A 285 -6.46 10.23 -17.87
N ARG A 286 -6.13 11.39 -17.36
CA ARG A 286 -7.11 12.28 -16.67
C ARG A 286 -8.20 12.79 -17.62
N THR A 287 -7.79 13.24 -18.80
CA THR A 287 -8.74 13.71 -19.83
C THR A 287 -9.64 12.59 -20.28
N MET A 288 -9.09 11.40 -20.44
CA MET A 288 -9.85 10.23 -20.83
C MET A 288 -10.77 9.75 -19.71
N CYS A 289 -10.32 9.74 -18.44
CA CYS A 289 -11.18 9.44 -17.30
C CYS A 289 -12.39 10.39 -17.29
N LYS A 290 -12.17 11.69 -17.45
CA LYS A 290 -13.27 12.67 -17.53
C LYS A 290 -14.20 12.40 -18.70
N LYS A 291 -13.66 12.16 -19.90
CA LYS A 291 -14.44 11.89 -21.10
C LYS A 291 -15.26 10.60 -20.96
N ILE A 292 -14.64 9.49 -20.59
CA ILE A 292 -15.33 8.21 -20.44
C ILE A 292 -16.37 8.26 -19.33
N CYS A 293 -16.09 8.93 -18.19
CA CYS A 293 -17.08 9.11 -17.13
C CYS A 293 -18.35 9.85 -17.62
N VAL A 294 -18.21 10.81 -18.56
CA VAL A 294 -19.35 11.48 -19.18
C VAL A 294 -20.03 10.55 -20.19
N ASP A 295 -19.27 10.01 -21.14
CA ASP A 295 -19.79 9.20 -22.27
C ASP A 295 -20.49 7.92 -21.79
N ARG A 296 -20.09 7.37 -20.64
CA ARG A 296 -20.62 6.14 -20.05
C ARG A 296 -21.51 6.36 -18.83
N ASN A 297 -21.79 7.62 -18.49
CA ASN A 297 -22.59 7.98 -17.31
C ASN A 297 -22.06 7.35 -15.99
N LEU A 298 -20.75 7.34 -15.82
CA LEU A 298 -20.07 6.72 -14.66
C LEU A 298 -19.86 7.70 -13.50
N LYS A 299 -20.15 8.99 -13.67
CA LYS A 299 -19.98 10.00 -12.63
C LYS A 299 -20.64 9.62 -11.31
N GLY A 300 -21.90 9.15 -11.37
CA GLY A 300 -22.64 8.71 -10.19
C GLY A 300 -21.97 7.53 -9.48
N LYS A 301 -21.40 6.58 -10.22
CA LYS A 301 -20.67 5.44 -9.67
C LYS A 301 -19.37 5.88 -8.99
N ILE A 302 -18.59 6.71 -9.64
CA ILE A 302 -17.31 7.22 -9.07
C ILE A 302 -17.59 8.03 -7.81
N GLU A 303 -18.59 8.90 -7.83
CA GLU A 303 -18.99 9.68 -6.66
C GLU A 303 -19.51 8.79 -5.52
N TYR A 304 -20.29 7.77 -5.84
CA TYR A 304 -20.73 6.77 -4.87
C TYR A 304 -19.56 6.06 -4.19
N LEU A 305 -18.57 5.57 -4.97
CA LEU A 305 -17.37 4.95 -4.43
C LEU A 305 -16.58 5.91 -3.54
N LYS A 306 -16.47 7.19 -3.91
CA LYS A 306 -15.81 8.20 -3.06
C LYS A 306 -16.54 8.40 -1.73
N ASN A 307 -17.85 8.49 -1.79
CA ASN A 307 -18.67 8.72 -0.60
C ASN A 307 -18.55 7.59 0.42
N ILE A 308 -18.50 6.33 -0.03
CA ILE A 308 -18.31 5.19 0.86
C ILE A 308 -16.87 5.05 1.38
N MET A 309 -15.88 5.65 0.73
CA MET A 309 -14.47 5.70 1.19
C MET A 309 -14.12 6.94 2.00
N GLY A 310 -14.84 8.03 1.84
CA GLY A 310 -14.61 9.29 2.55
C GLY A 310 -15.70 9.61 3.58
N GLY A 311 -16.66 8.70 3.70
CA GLY A 311 -17.86 8.95 4.48
C GLY A 311 -17.60 9.05 5.95
N ASN A 312 -18.28 9.98 6.57
CA ASN A 312 -18.71 9.95 7.94
C ASN A 312 -19.42 8.62 8.23
N VAL A 313 -18.68 7.53 8.26
CA VAL A 313 -19.15 6.31 8.90
C VAL A 313 -19.20 6.63 10.37
N GLN A 314 -20.36 7.05 10.83
CA GLN A 314 -20.68 6.87 12.24
C GLN A 314 -20.50 5.38 12.50
N ILE A 315 -19.37 5.01 13.09
CA ILE A 315 -19.11 3.67 13.59
C ILE A 315 -20.15 3.47 14.69
N LYS A 316 -21.31 2.90 14.30
CA LYS A 316 -22.18 2.28 15.29
C LYS A 316 -21.61 0.89 15.53
N ASN A 317 -21.13 0.73 16.74
CA ASN A 317 -20.57 -0.47 17.33
C ASN A 317 -21.25 -1.76 16.82
N GLY A 318 -20.46 -2.65 16.24
CA GLY A 318 -20.97 -3.97 15.85
C GLY A 318 -19.98 -4.90 15.16
N ASP A 319 -18.76 -4.46 14.86
CA ASP A 319 -17.72 -5.35 14.35
C ASP A 319 -16.36 -4.95 14.95
N ASP A 320 -15.86 -5.76 15.86
CA ASP A 320 -14.63 -5.52 16.65
C ASP A 320 -13.34 -5.75 15.87
N ARG A 321 -13.26 -5.26 14.63
CA ARG A 321 -11.96 -5.12 13.97
C ARG A 321 -11.56 -3.65 13.95
N PRO A 322 -10.51 -3.28 14.70
CA PRO A 322 -10.06 -1.90 14.73
C PRO A 322 -9.61 -1.49 13.32
N ALA A 323 -10.11 -0.32 12.86
CA ALA A 323 -9.50 0.40 11.76
C ALA A 323 -7.98 0.46 11.99
N PRO A 324 -7.14 0.39 10.93
CA PRO A 324 -5.69 0.48 11.12
C PRO A 324 -5.38 1.76 11.87
N LEU A 325 -5.05 1.61 13.13
CA LEU A 325 -4.81 2.70 14.04
C LEU A 325 -3.54 3.42 13.56
N LYS A 326 -3.69 4.58 12.95
CA LYS A 326 -2.56 5.49 12.76
C LYS A 326 -2.18 6.02 14.13
N LEU A 327 -1.25 5.35 14.77
CA LEU A 327 -0.77 5.74 16.07
C LEU A 327 0.29 6.84 15.92
N HIS A 328 0.01 7.99 16.47
CA HIS A 328 0.97 9.07 16.59
C HIS A 328 1.87 8.81 17.81
N CYS A 329 3.17 8.78 17.61
CA CYS A 329 4.14 8.50 18.64
C CYS A 329 5.06 9.70 18.82
N ALA A 330 4.84 10.47 19.85
CA ALA A 330 5.75 11.52 20.25
C ALA A 330 6.77 10.98 21.27
N VAL A 331 7.99 11.48 21.24
CA VAL A 331 9.02 11.07 22.20
C VAL A 331 9.67 12.27 22.83
N VAL A 332 9.67 12.32 24.16
CA VAL A 332 10.50 13.27 24.89
C VAL A 332 11.91 12.69 24.96
N CYS A 333 12.78 13.22 24.13
CA CYS A 333 14.19 12.80 24.04
C CYS A 333 15.01 13.53 25.09
N CYS A 334 15.73 12.79 25.94
CA CYS A 334 16.47 13.31 27.08
C CYS A 334 17.99 13.19 26.91
N ASP A 335 18.68 14.26 27.21
CA ASP A 335 20.09 14.25 27.58
C ASP A 335 20.18 14.19 29.11
N ILE A 336 20.37 12.99 29.64
CA ILE A 336 20.31 12.74 31.09
C ILE A 336 21.46 13.44 31.80
N GLU A 337 22.67 13.45 31.19
CA GLU A 337 23.88 14.03 31.80
C GLU A 337 23.75 15.54 32.02
N ASN A 338 23.13 16.24 31.07
CA ASN A 338 22.98 17.68 31.11
C ASN A 338 21.62 18.15 31.58
N LYS A 339 20.73 17.23 31.96
CA LYS A 339 19.32 17.51 32.36
C LYS A 339 18.60 18.40 31.36
N LYS A 340 18.60 17.98 30.08
CA LYS A 340 17.96 18.70 28.98
C LYS A 340 17.02 17.77 28.21
N ILE A 341 15.99 18.38 27.66
CA ILE A 341 15.10 17.71 26.70
C ILE A 341 15.22 18.34 25.32
N LEU A 342 14.97 17.52 24.28
CA LEU A 342 14.99 17.94 22.91
C LEU A 342 13.60 18.44 22.52
N ILE A 343 13.53 19.65 21.96
CA ILE A 343 12.32 20.21 21.39
C ILE A 343 12.55 20.67 19.96
N CYS A 344 11.50 20.61 19.15
CA CYS A 344 11.55 21.05 17.76
C CYS A 344 10.41 22.02 17.46
N LYS A 345 10.64 22.93 16.51
CA LYS A 345 9.66 23.91 16.08
C LYS A 345 9.03 23.43 14.76
N ARG A 346 7.71 23.37 14.69
CA ARG A 346 6.97 22.91 13.50
C ARG A 346 7.26 23.80 12.31
N GLY A 347 7.51 23.17 11.15
CA GLY A 347 7.75 23.85 9.88
C GLY A 347 6.48 24.06 9.06
N ASN A 348 6.62 24.66 7.90
CA ASN A 348 5.50 25.04 7.02
C ASN A 348 4.74 23.87 6.40
N ALA A 349 5.36 22.69 6.27
CA ALA A 349 4.68 21.49 5.78
C ALA A 349 3.59 20.96 6.76
N LYS A 350 3.60 21.46 8.01
CA LYS A 350 2.60 21.13 9.03
C LYS A 350 1.67 22.34 9.20
N GLU A 351 0.66 22.46 8.35
CA GLU A 351 -0.32 23.56 8.36
C GLU A 351 -0.93 23.81 9.74
N GLU A 352 -1.32 22.74 10.44
CA GLU A 352 -1.79 22.81 11.81
C GLU A 352 -0.65 23.10 12.80
N ASN A 353 -0.81 24.15 13.61
CA ASN A 353 0.15 24.56 14.63
C ASN A 353 1.56 24.88 14.08
N CYS A 354 1.67 25.39 12.86
CA CYS A 354 2.94 25.87 12.29
C CYS A 354 3.60 26.89 13.22
N GLY A 355 4.90 26.76 13.41
CA GLY A 355 5.68 27.63 14.27
C GLY A 355 5.60 27.33 15.77
N LYS A 356 4.80 26.36 16.21
CA LYS A 356 4.74 25.95 17.62
C LYS A 356 5.81 24.92 17.99
N TRP A 357 6.18 24.89 19.27
CA TRP A 357 7.11 23.91 19.81
C TRP A 357 6.43 22.57 20.07
N GLU A 358 7.12 21.47 19.75
CA GLU A 358 6.69 20.09 19.95
C GLU A 358 7.89 19.15 20.22
N PHE A 359 7.63 17.85 20.48
CA PHE A 359 8.68 16.84 20.69
C PHE A 359 9.01 16.03 19.43
N GLY A 360 8.39 16.33 18.30
CA GLY A 360 8.36 15.47 17.12
C GLY A 360 7.30 14.39 17.22
N CYS A 361 6.94 13.79 16.06
CA CYS A 361 5.85 12.83 16.02
C CYS A 361 6.07 11.80 14.91
N ALA A 362 6.54 10.62 15.28
CA ALA A 362 6.56 9.45 14.40
C ALA A 362 5.13 8.94 14.15
N LYS A 363 4.86 8.45 12.96
CA LYS A 363 3.58 7.82 12.61
C LYS A 363 3.81 6.32 12.47
N ALA A 364 3.45 5.56 13.50
CA ALA A 364 3.49 4.11 13.44
C ALA A 364 2.31 3.56 12.63
N ARG A 365 2.59 2.61 11.75
CA ARG A 365 1.60 1.81 11.03
C ARG A 365 1.55 0.42 11.68
N GLY A 366 0.37 -0.17 11.72
CA GLY A 366 0.08 -1.33 12.56
C GLY A 366 0.91 -2.61 12.34
N SER A 367 1.78 -2.67 11.31
CA SER A 367 2.65 -3.83 11.05
C SER A 367 4.12 -3.62 11.40
N GLN A 368 4.50 -2.40 11.80
CA GLN A 368 5.87 -2.08 12.15
C GLN A 368 6.07 -2.21 13.66
N HIS A 369 7.22 -2.74 14.07
CA HIS A 369 7.62 -2.66 15.47
C HIS A 369 7.70 -1.19 15.87
N LEU A 370 6.90 -0.82 16.86
CA LEU A 370 6.75 0.56 17.30
C LEU A 370 8.09 1.21 17.66
N ALA A 371 8.94 0.46 18.36
CA ALA A 371 10.26 0.94 18.75
C ALA A 371 11.17 1.26 17.56
N ASP A 372 11.12 0.44 16.53
CA ASP A 372 11.96 0.63 15.34
C ASP A 372 11.47 1.82 14.51
N THR A 373 10.16 1.92 14.28
CA THR A 373 9.55 3.09 13.60
C THR A 373 9.91 4.40 14.28
N ILE A 374 9.88 4.43 15.62
CA ILE A 374 10.23 5.61 16.38
C ILE A 374 11.72 5.95 16.22
N LYS A 375 12.61 4.96 16.36
CA LYS A 375 14.07 5.16 16.22
C LYS A 375 14.43 5.66 14.82
N GLU A 376 13.87 5.04 13.77
CA GLU A 376 14.07 5.44 12.39
C GLU A 376 13.64 6.90 12.17
N TYR A 377 12.45 7.28 12.63
CA TYR A 377 11.97 8.65 12.49
C TYR A 377 12.90 9.69 13.13
N TYR A 378 13.35 9.44 14.35
CA TYR A 378 14.23 10.38 15.06
C TYR A 378 15.63 10.43 14.45
N SER A 379 16.14 9.31 13.96
CA SER A 379 17.39 9.26 13.22
C SER A 379 17.31 10.03 11.90
N GLU A 380 16.26 9.80 11.10
CA GLU A 380 16.09 10.46 9.80
C GLU A 380 15.78 11.95 9.91
N LYS A 381 14.88 12.34 10.83
CA LYS A 381 14.37 13.71 10.91
C LYS A 381 15.23 14.63 11.76
N PHE A 382 15.89 14.11 12.75
CA PHE A 382 16.69 14.91 13.71
C PHE A 382 18.17 14.52 13.75
N GLY A 383 18.56 13.41 13.13
CA GLY A 383 19.94 12.92 13.15
C GLY A 383 20.37 12.38 14.52
N VAL A 384 19.41 12.00 15.37
CA VAL A 384 19.69 11.52 16.72
C VAL A 384 19.38 10.04 16.89
N ASP A 385 20.30 9.32 17.51
CA ASP A 385 20.11 7.94 17.93
C ASP A 385 19.48 7.90 19.32
N ILE A 386 18.30 7.31 19.42
CA ILE A 386 17.54 7.25 20.66
C ILE A 386 17.43 5.82 21.20
N GLU A 387 17.38 5.72 22.50
CA GLU A 387 17.09 4.49 23.24
C GLU A 387 15.83 4.71 24.09
N LEU A 388 14.74 4.01 23.70
CA LEU A 388 13.48 4.09 24.42
C LEU A 388 13.59 3.43 25.79
N VAL A 389 12.90 3.99 26.78
CA VAL A 389 12.74 3.34 28.08
C VAL A 389 11.83 2.12 27.91
N LEU A 390 12.33 0.95 28.26
CA LEU A 390 11.67 -0.33 28.08
C LEU A 390 11.17 -0.90 29.41
N ASP A 391 10.07 -1.64 29.36
CA ASP A 391 9.59 -2.43 30.48
C ASP A 391 10.45 -3.68 30.67
N GLU A 392 11.28 -3.68 31.70
CA GLU A 392 12.18 -4.80 32.01
C GLU A 392 11.47 -5.95 32.76
N SER A 393 10.22 -5.73 33.19
CA SER A 393 9.45 -6.74 33.91
C SER A 393 8.82 -7.81 32.99
N ARG A 394 8.90 -7.63 31.66
CA ARG A 394 8.32 -8.53 30.66
C ARG A 394 9.40 -9.23 29.85
N ASP A 395 9.13 -10.47 29.47
CA ASP A 395 10.03 -11.25 28.59
C ASP A 395 10.24 -10.58 27.23
N GLU A 396 9.20 -9.96 26.66
CA GLU A 396 9.32 -9.09 25.50
C GLU A 396 9.42 -7.62 25.97
N LYS A 397 10.61 -7.06 25.86
CA LYS A 397 10.91 -5.67 26.24
C LYS A 397 10.15 -4.69 25.34
N GLN A 398 9.08 -4.11 25.85
CA GLN A 398 8.28 -3.12 25.13
C GLN A 398 8.52 -1.70 25.65
N PRO A 399 8.40 -0.65 24.80
CA PRO A 399 8.51 0.72 25.25
C PRO A 399 7.43 1.07 26.28
N ILE A 400 7.84 1.71 27.38
CA ILE A 400 6.90 2.19 28.40
C ILE A 400 6.30 3.51 27.94
N PRO A 401 4.97 3.62 27.80
CA PRO A 401 4.33 4.88 27.48
C PRO A 401 4.37 5.83 28.70
N LEU A 402 4.73 7.09 28.45
CA LEU A 402 4.66 8.15 29.45
C LEU A 402 3.22 8.65 29.63
N ALA A 403 2.53 8.89 28.51
CA ALA A 403 1.17 9.40 28.47
C ALA A 403 0.47 9.01 27.16
N ILE A 404 -0.85 9.08 27.19
CA ILE A 404 -1.69 8.99 25.99
C ILE A 404 -2.35 10.36 25.83
N TYR A 405 -2.42 10.87 24.61
CA TYR A 405 -3.09 12.12 24.31
C TYR A 405 -4.17 11.95 23.24
N GLU A 406 -5.15 12.84 23.33
CA GLU A 406 -6.23 12.93 22.34
C GLU A 406 -6.38 14.40 21.94
N VAL A 407 -6.28 14.69 20.64
CA VAL A 407 -6.42 16.05 20.11
C VAL A 407 -7.63 16.10 19.20
N PRO A 408 -8.59 17.00 19.44
CA PRO A 408 -9.71 17.20 18.53
C PRO A 408 -9.20 17.65 17.16
N ILE A 409 -9.82 17.10 16.09
CA ILE A 409 -9.66 17.57 14.72
C ILE A 409 -11.00 18.16 14.30
N ASP A 410 -10.99 19.05 13.30
CA ASP A 410 -12.20 19.59 12.71
C ASP A 410 -13.19 18.48 12.32
N ALA A 411 -14.49 18.72 12.51
CA ALA A 411 -15.60 17.80 12.26
C ALA A 411 -15.80 16.64 13.27
N GLY A 412 -15.35 16.78 14.51
CA GLY A 412 -15.67 15.81 15.59
C GLY A 412 -14.82 14.54 15.60
N ALA A 413 -13.76 14.49 14.78
CA ALA A 413 -12.74 13.45 14.85
C ALA A 413 -11.63 13.81 15.83
N THR A 414 -10.97 12.81 16.42
CA THR A 414 -9.85 12.99 17.33
C THR A 414 -8.61 12.24 16.84
N LYS A 415 -7.44 12.87 16.96
CA LYS A 415 -6.14 12.20 16.82
C LYS A 415 -5.73 11.63 18.16
N LYS A 416 -5.43 10.33 18.18
CA LYS A 416 -4.90 9.65 19.35
C LYS A 416 -3.42 9.41 19.18
N GLY A 417 -2.67 9.60 20.26
CA GLY A 417 -1.24 9.35 20.24
C GLY A 417 -0.71 8.90 21.58
N ILE A 418 0.49 8.35 21.53
CA ILE A 418 1.24 7.89 22.71
C ILE A 418 2.53 8.70 22.80
N ILE A 419 2.88 9.09 24.01
CA ILE A 419 4.13 9.78 24.32
C ILE A 419 5.05 8.79 25.02
N PHE A 420 6.29 8.70 24.54
CA PHE A 420 7.35 7.89 25.10
C PHE A 420 8.48 8.79 25.61
N VAL A 421 9.38 8.21 26.41
CA VAL A 421 10.64 8.82 26.82
C VAL A 421 11.78 8.04 26.22
N ALA A 422 12.80 8.74 25.75
CA ALA A 422 14.02 8.14 25.25
C ALA A 422 15.26 8.88 25.72
N LYS A 423 16.35 8.14 25.92
CA LYS A 423 17.69 8.68 26.07
C LYS A 423 18.30 8.90 24.70
N VAL A 424 18.95 10.03 24.47
CA VAL A 424 19.72 10.28 23.25
C VAL A 424 21.16 9.83 23.46
N LYS A 425 21.65 8.98 22.55
CA LYS A 425 23.03 8.42 22.61
C LYS A 425 24.10 9.38 22.08
N ASN A 426 23.71 10.25 21.14
CA ASN A 426 24.60 11.18 20.44
C ASN A 426 24.09 12.64 20.53
N PRO A 427 24.02 13.26 21.75
CA PRO A 427 23.42 14.58 21.91
C PRO A 427 24.08 15.70 21.07
N GLN A 428 25.36 15.53 20.72
CA GLN A 428 26.11 16.50 19.91
C GLN A 428 25.67 16.51 18.43
N ALA A 429 25.02 15.48 17.93
CA ALA A 429 24.56 15.39 16.54
C ALA A 429 23.60 16.53 16.16
N ILE A 430 22.88 17.09 17.13
CA ILE A 430 21.98 18.22 16.92
C ILE A 430 22.68 19.47 16.39
N ALA A 431 23.95 19.66 16.70
CA ALA A 431 24.74 20.77 16.14
C ALA A 431 24.87 20.71 14.60
N GLN A 432 24.66 19.55 14.01
CA GLN A 432 24.67 19.32 12.56
C GLN A 432 23.29 19.31 11.92
N TYR A 433 22.23 19.54 12.72
CA TYR A 433 20.85 19.54 12.23
C TYR A 433 20.67 20.58 11.13
N ARG A 434 20.04 20.15 10.05
CA ARG A 434 19.59 21.04 8.96
C ARG A 434 18.09 21.13 8.97
N GLN A 435 17.57 22.35 8.87
CA GLN A 435 16.15 22.61 8.74
C GLN A 435 15.55 21.75 7.60
N ASN A 436 14.37 21.20 7.86
CA ASN A 436 13.56 20.48 6.88
C ASN A 436 12.13 21.04 6.85
N ASP A 437 11.32 20.57 5.89
CA ASP A 437 9.96 21.07 5.69
C ASP A 437 9.03 20.83 6.90
N GLU A 438 9.30 19.77 7.68
CA GLU A 438 8.50 19.42 8.86
C GLU A 438 8.91 20.19 10.11
N HIS A 439 10.20 20.55 10.24
CA HIS A 439 10.73 21.23 11.43
C HIS A 439 11.68 22.36 11.02
N SER A 440 11.36 23.57 11.47
CA SER A 440 12.14 24.76 11.15
C SER A 440 13.35 24.96 12.07
N SER A 441 13.31 24.40 13.28
CA SER A 441 14.44 24.42 14.23
C SER A 441 14.32 23.34 15.27
N ILE A 442 15.44 23.01 15.90
CA ILE A 442 15.56 22.03 16.99
C ILE A 442 16.55 22.55 18.02
N LYS A 443 16.30 22.32 19.29
CA LYS A 443 17.22 22.72 20.36
C LYS A 443 17.05 21.88 21.63
N TRP A 444 18.12 21.83 22.40
CA TRP A 444 18.12 21.36 23.79
C TRP A 444 17.63 22.48 24.73
N VAL A 445 16.74 22.15 25.66
CA VAL A 445 16.25 23.07 26.67
C VAL A 445 16.31 22.46 28.08
N LYS A 446 16.66 23.26 29.06
CA LYS A 446 16.49 22.97 30.48
C LYS A 446 15.09 23.35 30.95
N GLN A 447 14.69 22.88 32.11
CA GLN A 447 13.38 23.20 32.70
C GLN A 447 13.10 24.71 32.78
N GLU A 448 14.08 25.49 33.26
CA GLU A 448 13.99 26.96 33.36
C GLU A 448 13.79 27.68 32.01
N GLU A 449 14.29 27.09 30.93
CA GLU A 449 14.12 27.62 29.56
C GLU A 449 12.77 27.21 28.96
N LEU A 450 12.26 26.05 29.37
CA LEU A 450 10.95 25.56 28.98
C LEU A 450 9.84 26.47 29.53
N GLU A 451 9.95 26.85 30.81
CA GLU A 451 9.00 27.73 31.49
C GLU A 451 8.87 29.12 30.84
N LYS A 452 9.87 29.55 30.09
CA LYS A 452 9.84 30.78 29.29
C LYS A 452 9.12 30.69 27.96
N ILE A 453 8.75 29.49 27.54
CA ILE A 453 7.98 29.29 26.31
C ILE A 453 6.50 29.51 26.67
N ALA A 454 5.88 30.51 26.06
CA ALA A 454 4.45 30.77 26.29
C ALA A 454 3.59 29.61 25.78
N GLU A 455 2.48 29.28 26.44
CA GLU A 455 1.59 28.14 26.05
C GLU A 455 1.06 28.27 24.64
N GLU A 456 0.77 29.49 24.17
CA GLU A 456 0.33 29.77 22.81
C GLU A 456 1.38 29.41 21.72
N ASN A 457 2.66 29.39 22.11
CA ASN A 457 3.79 29.05 21.25
C ASN A 457 4.18 27.55 21.28
N ALA A 458 3.40 26.72 21.96
CA ALA A 458 3.61 25.30 22.07
C ALA A 458 2.35 24.53 21.70
N VAL A 459 2.50 23.24 21.38
CA VAL A 459 1.36 22.35 21.18
C VAL A 459 0.66 22.06 22.51
N THR A 460 -0.59 21.65 22.47
CA THR A 460 -1.39 21.32 23.66
C THR A 460 -0.65 20.33 24.58
N ASP A 461 -0.71 20.53 25.88
CA ASP A 461 -0.08 19.71 26.93
C ASP A 461 1.46 19.59 26.85
N PHE A 462 2.11 20.47 26.09
CA PHE A 462 3.56 20.48 25.95
C PHE A 462 4.30 20.62 27.28
N HIS A 463 3.95 21.62 28.09
CA HIS A 463 4.59 21.88 29.37
C HIS A 463 4.34 20.76 30.38
N ASN A 464 3.09 20.29 30.49
CA ASN A 464 2.75 19.18 31.38
C ASN A 464 3.54 17.92 31.05
N THR A 465 3.63 17.59 29.76
CA THR A 465 4.38 16.42 29.30
C THR A 465 5.88 16.53 29.62
N ALA A 466 6.48 17.71 29.41
CA ALA A 466 7.89 17.94 29.69
C ALA A 466 8.20 17.86 31.18
N ASN A 467 7.34 18.47 32.02
CA ASN A 467 7.52 18.51 33.50
C ASN A 467 7.50 17.10 34.10
N ILE A 468 6.63 16.18 33.60
CA ILE A 468 6.62 14.78 34.06
C ILE A 468 8.00 14.11 33.87
N VAL A 469 8.75 14.52 32.86
CA VAL A 469 10.09 13.95 32.56
C VAL A 469 11.16 14.57 33.44
N PHE A 470 11.06 15.86 33.81
CA PHE A 470 12.00 16.52 34.71
C PHE A 470 11.82 16.13 36.16
N GLU A 471 10.61 15.67 36.56
CA GLU A 471 10.29 15.22 37.93
C GLU A 471 10.75 13.77 38.20
N LYS A 472 11.08 13.01 37.17
CA LYS A 472 11.60 11.62 37.27
C LYS A 472 13.12 11.59 37.17
#